data_e0f41bf2731f092eaa65111d01e6ba74
#
_entry.id   e0f41bf2731f092eaa65111d01e6ba74
#
_cell.length_a   1.000
_cell.length_b   1.000
_cell.length_c   1.000
_cell.angle_alpha   90.00
_cell.angle_beta   90.00
_cell.angle_gamma   90.00
#
_symmetry.space_group_name_H-M   'P 1'
#
loop_
_entity.id
_entity.type
_entity.pdbx_description
1 polymer ?
#
loop_
_entity_poly.entity_id
_entity_poly.type
_entity_poly.pdbx_seq_one_letter_code
_entity_poly.pdbx_strand_id
1 'polypeptide(L)'
;MALRYLFIDFDSFYASVEQESDPRLRGQPIAIVPSINVETTSCIAASYEAKHFGVKTGVPVRQARILCPKIKFVQANHEKYVAIHNSITKIIHEIIFVDEVLSIDEMYGRLPPKWQTPKIATEKAEAIKTALKKAIGPCITASIGIAPNRFIAKLASKMKKPNGLMLIDHPQLPQALDTLDLSDITGIGARMLIRLKNHGILDVASLCRADRTQLHRIWGSIEGDRFWYALRGIALPEQSTSKRSFGHSHVLPPKLRTFPGAFSTLHRMLEKACHRLRMNHYFTGHLVLQVKFGFEWRWGQEVRCSPTQDTLTLAKLMNMLWETRPSMAPNPTKVSVTLMGLVHANNYTPSLFETSEERQRAKLLQTIDQIKQRYGSRSIYYGTAMIAQKTAEAAPMRIAFNHIPDLSIERD
;
A
#
# COMPACT_ATOMS: atom_id res chain seq x y z
N MET A 1 2.44 -24.23 -22.17
CA MET A 1 2.11 -24.31 -20.74
C MET A 1 0.74 -23.71 -20.53
N ALA A 2 -0.02 -24.16 -19.51
CA ALA A 2 -1.38 -23.73 -19.28
C ALA A 2 -1.46 -22.32 -18.65
N LEU A 3 -2.54 -21.61 -18.92
CA LEU A 3 -2.89 -20.32 -18.27
C LEU A 3 -3.24 -20.57 -16.80
N ARG A 4 -2.39 -20.13 -15.89
CA ARG A 4 -2.52 -20.50 -14.46
C ARG A 4 -3.01 -19.39 -13.56
N TYR A 5 -2.82 -18.13 -13.96
CA TYR A 5 -3.10 -16.97 -13.12
C TYR A 5 -4.04 -16.00 -13.81
N LEU A 6 -5.02 -15.54 -13.05
CA LEU A 6 -5.90 -14.46 -13.42
C LEU A 6 -5.63 -13.30 -12.45
N PHE A 7 -5.15 -12.17 -12.96
CA PHE A 7 -4.83 -10.97 -12.21
C PHE A 7 -5.88 -9.89 -12.49
N ILE A 8 -6.41 -9.28 -11.44
CA ILE A 8 -7.45 -8.25 -11.50
C ILE A 8 -6.84 -6.95 -10.98
N ASP A 9 -7.00 -5.87 -11.74
CA ASP A 9 -6.55 -4.53 -11.38
C ASP A 9 -7.72 -3.56 -11.62
N PHE A 10 -8.25 -2.96 -10.55
CA PHE A 10 -9.38 -2.03 -10.65
C PHE A 10 -8.93 -0.69 -11.21
N ASP A 11 -9.66 -0.23 -12.19
CA ASP A 11 -9.33 0.95 -12.97
C ASP A 11 -9.57 2.24 -12.18
N SER A 12 -8.49 2.98 -11.86
CA SER A 12 -8.57 4.26 -11.11
C SER A 12 -9.44 4.16 -9.85
N PHE A 13 -9.32 3.08 -9.08
CA PHE A 13 -10.25 2.60 -8.07
C PHE A 13 -10.89 3.70 -7.21
N TYR A 14 -10.10 4.56 -6.56
CA TYR A 14 -10.66 5.63 -5.73
C TYR A 14 -11.55 6.60 -6.51
N ALA A 15 -11.13 6.98 -7.70
CA ALA A 15 -11.91 7.89 -8.55
C ALA A 15 -13.20 7.20 -9.04
N SER A 16 -13.11 5.94 -9.44
CA SER A 16 -14.25 5.14 -9.87
C SER A 16 -15.29 4.95 -8.75
N VAL A 17 -14.83 4.75 -7.50
CA VAL A 17 -15.70 4.67 -6.32
C VAL A 17 -16.43 5.99 -6.09
N GLU A 18 -15.76 7.15 -6.22
CA GLU A 18 -16.43 8.44 -6.07
C GLU A 18 -17.42 8.73 -7.21
N GLN A 19 -17.07 8.37 -8.45
CA GLN A 19 -17.99 8.50 -9.60
C GLN A 19 -19.20 7.56 -9.49
N GLU A 20 -19.03 6.37 -8.87
CA GLU A 20 -20.16 5.47 -8.63
C GLU A 20 -21.07 5.99 -7.52
N SER A 21 -20.48 6.53 -6.46
CA SER A 21 -21.21 7.03 -5.29
C SER A 21 -21.96 8.36 -5.55
N ASP A 22 -21.42 9.22 -6.44
CA ASP A 22 -22.05 10.49 -6.80
C ASP A 22 -22.24 10.61 -8.32
N PRO A 23 -23.48 10.43 -8.84
CA PRO A 23 -23.77 10.53 -10.26
C PRO A 23 -23.32 11.84 -10.93
N ARG A 24 -23.20 12.94 -10.17
CA ARG A 24 -22.73 14.25 -10.69
C ARG A 24 -21.25 14.26 -11.05
N LEU A 25 -20.49 13.25 -10.62
CA LEU A 25 -19.07 13.10 -10.92
C LEU A 25 -18.82 12.16 -12.12
N ARG A 26 -19.83 11.43 -12.57
CA ARG A 26 -19.70 10.49 -13.70
C ARG A 26 -19.33 11.22 -14.98
N GLY A 27 -18.34 10.70 -15.68
CA GLY A 27 -17.84 11.30 -16.91
C GLY A 27 -17.11 12.65 -16.72
N GLN A 28 -16.88 13.09 -15.47
CA GLN A 28 -16.16 14.32 -15.18
C GLN A 28 -14.69 14.04 -14.86
N PRO A 29 -13.76 14.94 -15.23
CA PRO A 29 -12.37 14.85 -14.79
C PRO A 29 -12.31 15.12 -13.29
N ILE A 30 -12.05 14.07 -12.50
CA ILE A 30 -11.90 14.18 -11.06
C ILE A 30 -10.50 13.72 -10.60
N ALA A 31 -10.00 14.31 -9.54
CA ALA A 31 -8.82 13.85 -8.84
C ALA A 31 -9.11 13.71 -7.33
N ILE A 32 -8.67 12.62 -6.77
CA ILE A 32 -8.78 12.33 -5.35
C ILE A 32 -7.57 12.92 -4.63
N VAL A 33 -7.82 13.67 -3.58
CA VAL A 33 -6.79 14.35 -2.77
C VAL A 33 -6.97 14.04 -1.29
N PRO A 34 -5.88 14.09 -0.51
CA PRO A 34 -5.97 13.85 0.94
C PRO A 34 -6.78 14.93 1.68
N SER A 35 -6.75 16.17 1.16
CA SER A 35 -7.51 17.34 1.68
C SER A 35 -7.78 18.31 0.56
N ILE A 36 -9.02 18.81 0.46
CA ILE A 36 -9.45 19.75 -0.59
C ILE A 36 -8.82 21.14 -0.39
N ASN A 37 -8.57 21.53 0.86
CA ASN A 37 -8.14 22.89 1.22
C ASN A 37 -6.62 23.07 1.21
N VAL A 38 -5.87 22.13 0.64
CA VAL A 38 -4.38 22.15 0.67
C VAL A 38 -3.83 22.06 -0.75
N GLU A 39 -3.46 23.19 -1.32
CA GLU A 39 -2.88 23.26 -2.68
C GLU A 39 -1.49 22.62 -2.80
N THR A 40 -0.78 22.48 -1.69
CA THR A 40 0.56 21.86 -1.65
C THR A 40 0.52 20.33 -1.62
N THR A 41 -0.67 19.73 -1.65
CA THR A 41 -0.84 18.27 -1.72
C THR A 41 -0.81 17.78 -3.17
N SER A 42 -0.72 16.45 -3.33
CA SER A 42 -0.74 15.80 -4.63
C SER A 42 -1.96 14.91 -4.79
N CYS A 43 -2.36 14.68 -6.04
CA CYS A 43 -3.41 13.72 -6.39
C CYS A 43 -3.00 12.31 -6.00
N ILE A 44 -3.82 11.61 -5.23
CA ILE A 44 -3.59 10.20 -4.86
C ILE A 44 -4.20 9.24 -5.89
N ALA A 45 -5.23 9.69 -6.62
CA ALA A 45 -5.80 9.01 -7.78
C ALA A 45 -6.43 10.04 -8.72
N ALA A 46 -6.65 9.66 -9.98
CA ALA A 46 -7.33 10.47 -10.97
C ALA A 46 -8.21 9.60 -11.84
N SER A 47 -9.38 10.11 -12.25
CA SER A 47 -10.27 9.45 -13.21
C SER A 47 -9.64 9.38 -14.60
N TYR A 48 -10.15 8.54 -15.47
CA TYR A 48 -9.64 8.43 -16.84
C TYR A 48 -9.85 9.72 -17.62
N GLU A 49 -10.93 10.44 -17.39
CA GLU A 49 -11.19 11.76 -17.96
C GLU A 49 -10.08 12.75 -17.57
N ALA A 50 -9.62 12.72 -16.30
CA ALA A 50 -8.52 13.56 -15.86
C ALA A 50 -7.15 13.08 -16.40
N LYS A 51 -6.96 11.76 -16.54
CA LYS A 51 -5.73 11.18 -17.13
C LYS A 51 -5.52 11.59 -18.59
N HIS A 52 -6.58 11.80 -19.37
CA HIS A 52 -6.48 12.32 -20.73
C HIS A 52 -5.84 13.71 -20.82
N PHE A 53 -5.95 14.51 -19.75
CA PHE A 53 -5.28 15.80 -19.62
C PHE A 53 -3.89 15.70 -18.98
N GLY A 54 -3.35 14.49 -18.76
CA GLY A 54 -2.07 14.28 -18.12
C GLY A 54 -2.07 14.30 -16.60
N VAL A 55 -3.23 14.40 -15.95
CA VAL A 55 -3.34 14.34 -14.49
C VAL A 55 -3.24 12.88 -14.03
N LYS A 56 -2.16 12.53 -13.32
CA LYS A 56 -1.87 11.19 -12.80
C LYS A 56 -1.66 11.23 -11.28
N THR A 57 -1.58 10.07 -10.67
CA THR A 57 -1.15 9.92 -9.26
C THR A 57 0.19 10.61 -9.05
N GLY A 58 0.30 11.39 -7.97
CA GLY A 58 1.50 12.15 -7.62
C GLY A 58 1.57 13.57 -8.21
N VAL A 59 0.73 13.92 -9.18
CA VAL A 59 0.68 15.29 -9.74
C VAL A 59 0.23 16.27 -8.65
N PRO A 60 0.98 17.38 -8.39
CA PRO A 60 0.55 18.41 -7.46
C PRO A 60 -0.80 19.03 -7.84
N VAL A 61 -1.63 19.38 -6.86
CA VAL A 61 -2.96 19.99 -7.09
C VAL A 61 -2.86 21.22 -7.98
N ARG A 62 -1.88 22.12 -7.73
CA ARG A 62 -1.66 23.30 -8.54
C ARG A 62 -1.38 22.97 -10.02
N GLN A 63 -0.55 21.96 -10.28
CA GLN A 63 -0.25 21.52 -11.63
C GLN A 63 -1.47 20.82 -12.28
N ALA A 64 -2.23 20.04 -11.52
CA ALA A 64 -3.45 19.40 -12.02
C ALA A 64 -4.50 20.42 -12.50
N ARG A 65 -4.64 21.57 -11.81
CA ARG A 65 -5.50 22.68 -12.26
C ARG A 65 -5.04 23.31 -13.56
N ILE A 66 -3.73 23.41 -13.79
CA ILE A 66 -3.18 23.93 -15.04
C ILE A 66 -3.43 22.95 -16.19
N LEU A 67 -3.18 21.66 -15.96
CA LEU A 67 -3.37 20.61 -16.96
C LEU A 67 -4.85 20.40 -17.32
N CYS A 68 -5.74 20.50 -16.34
CA CYS A 68 -7.18 20.31 -16.51
C CYS A 68 -7.97 21.38 -15.73
N PRO A 69 -8.26 22.57 -16.32
CA PRO A 69 -8.96 23.66 -15.63
C PRO A 69 -10.34 23.30 -15.08
N LYS A 70 -11.00 22.30 -15.68
CA LYS A 70 -12.33 21.82 -15.26
C LYS A 70 -12.26 20.69 -14.22
N ILE A 71 -11.08 20.35 -13.72
CA ILE A 71 -10.91 19.24 -12.78
C ILE A 71 -11.64 19.49 -11.46
N LYS A 72 -12.34 18.49 -10.97
CA LYS A 72 -12.99 18.52 -9.65
C LYS A 72 -12.12 17.74 -8.65
N PHE A 73 -11.77 18.36 -7.53
CA PHE A 73 -11.04 17.68 -6.46
C PHE A 73 -12.04 17.10 -5.45
N VAL A 74 -11.85 15.83 -5.14
CA VAL A 74 -12.66 15.09 -4.16
C VAL A 74 -11.76 14.64 -3.02
N GLN A 75 -12.17 14.86 -1.79
CA GLN A 75 -11.42 14.38 -0.62
C GLN A 75 -11.54 12.87 -0.50
N ALA A 76 -10.42 12.22 -0.23
CA ALA A 76 -10.36 10.76 -0.05
C ALA A 76 -11.23 10.30 1.13
N ASN A 77 -12.06 9.29 0.90
CA ASN A 77 -12.83 8.58 1.92
C ASN A 77 -12.37 7.12 2.01
N HIS A 78 -11.37 6.86 2.83
CA HIS A 78 -10.77 5.54 2.93
C HIS A 78 -11.72 4.48 3.48
N GLU A 79 -12.65 4.81 4.39
CA GLU A 79 -13.67 3.88 4.89
C GLU A 79 -14.57 3.37 3.77
N LYS A 80 -15.06 4.30 2.92
CA LYS A 80 -15.86 3.97 1.75
C LYS A 80 -15.10 3.02 0.81
N TYR A 81 -13.82 3.31 0.55
CA TYR A 81 -13.00 2.50 -0.36
C TYR A 81 -12.80 1.09 0.17
N VAL A 82 -12.55 0.93 1.46
CA VAL A 82 -12.43 -0.40 2.09
C VAL A 82 -13.76 -1.14 2.07
N ALA A 83 -14.88 -0.47 2.38
CA ALA A 83 -16.20 -1.10 2.35
C ALA A 83 -16.55 -1.64 0.95
N ILE A 84 -16.31 -0.85 -0.09
CA ILE A 84 -16.55 -1.27 -1.48
C ILE A 84 -15.58 -2.39 -1.89
N HIS A 85 -14.30 -2.29 -1.53
CA HIS A 85 -13.33 -3.34 -1.77
C HIS A 85 -13.75 -4.68 -1.16
N ASN A 86 -14.23 -4.68 0.08
CA ASN A 86 -14.72 -5.89 0.74
C ASN A 86 -15.93 -6.51 0.02
N SER A 87 -16.85 -5.67 -0.49
CA SER A 87 -17.99 -6.14 -1.29
C SER A 87 -17.53 -6.73 -2.61
N ILE A 88 -16.60 -6.07 -3.30
CA ILE A 88 -15.99 -6.54 -4.55
C ILE A 88 -15.30 -7.90 -4.35
N THR A 89 -14.50 -8.02 -3.28
CA THR A 89 -13.76 -9.26 -2.99
C THR A 89 -14.71 -10.43 -2.77
N LYS A 90 -15.84 -10.22 -2.08
CA LYS A 90 -16.88 -11.25 -1.90
C LYS A 90 -17.47 -11.70 -3.23
N ILE A 91 -17.84 -10.75 -4.11
CA ILE A 91 -18.39 -11.04 -5.43
C ILE A 91 -17.42 -11.86 -6.28
N ILE A 92 -16.13 -11.51 -6.25
CA ILE A 92 -15.11 -12.23 -7.02
C ILE A 92 -14.91 -13.64 -6.46
N HIS A 93 -14.94 -13.82 -5.13
CA HIS A 93 -14.83 -15.14 -4.49
C HIS A 93 -15.95 -16.12 -4.89
N GLU A 94 -17.13 -15.63 -5.28
CA GLU A 94 -18.23 -16.46 -5.79
C GLU A 94 -17.91 -17.05 -7.19
N ILE A 95 -16.99 -16.44 -7.94
CA ILE A 95 -16.67 -16.80 -9.33
C ILE A 95 -15.34 -17.56 -9.42
N ILE A 96 -14.32 -17.06 -8.72
CA ILE A 96 -12.97 -17.66 -8.63
C ILE A 96 -12.47 -17.61 -7.20
N PHE A 97 -11.57 -18.55 -6.86
CA PHE A 97 -10.82 -18.46 -5.61
C PHE A 97 -9.76 -17.35 -5.73
N VAL A 98 -9.79 -16.37 -4.82
CA VAL A 98 -8.76 -15.33 -4.71
C VAL A 98 -7.66 -15.85 -3.79
N ASP A 99 -6.48 -16.10 -4.35
CA ASP A 99 -5.32 -16.58 -3.59
C ASP A 99 -4.74 -15.48 -2.68
N GLU A 100 -4.66 -14.24 -3.21
CA GLU A 100 -4.09 -13.13 -2.47
C GLU A 100 -4.66 -11.78 -2.94
N VAL A 101 -4.96 -10.92 -1.99
CA VAL A 101 -5.26 -9.50 -2.18
C VAL A 101 -3.96 -8.72 -1.95
N LEU A 102 -3.44 -8.11 -3.01
CA LEU A 102 -2.14 -7.42 -3.00
C LEU A 102 -2.24 -5.97 -2.56
N SER A 103 -3.35 -5.32 -2.90
CA SER A 103 -3.66 -3.94 -2.54
C SER A 103 -5.17 -3.71 -2.57
N ILE A 104 -5.62 -2.49 -2.29
CA ILE A 104 -7.03 -2.11 -2.34
C ILE A 104 -7.65 -2.27 -3.75
N ASP A 105 -6.81 -2.28 -4.78
CA ASP A 105 -7.18 -2.30 -6.19
C ASP A 105 -6.58 -3.45 -6.99
N GLU A 106 -5.78 -4.33 -6.36
CA GLU A 106 -5.15 -5.46 -7.04
C GLU A 106 -5.35 -6.76 -6.27
N MET A 107 -5.73 -7.83 -6.99
CA MET A 107 -5.80 -9.19 -6.46
C MET A 107 -5.58 -10.22 -7.57
N TYR A 108 -5.29 -11.45 -7.20
CA TYR A 108 -5.18 -12.54 -8.15
C TYR A 108 -5.71 -13.86 -7.61
N GLY A 109 -6.03 -14.75 -8.55
CA GLY A 109 -6.38 -16.13 -8.25
C GLY A 109 -5.69 -17.09 -9.22
N ARG A 110 -5.39 -18.30 -8.75
CA ARG A 110 -4.91 -19.41 -9.58
C ARG A 110 -6.08 -20.14 -10.21
N LEU A 111 -6.02 -20.34 -11.50
CA LEU A 111 -7.02 -21.08 -12.24
C LEU A 111 -6.80 -22.59 -12.04
N PRO A 112 -7.80 -23.35 -11.60
CA PRO A 112 -7.73 -24.79 -11.51
C PRO A 112 -7.53 -25.41 -12.90
N PRO A 113 -6.97 -26.62 -13.03
CA PRO A 113 -6.61 -27.22 -14.33
C PRO A 113 -7.74 -27.19 -15.36
N LYS A 114 -8.96 -27.40 -14.96
CA LYS A 114 -10.15 -27.38 -15.83
C LYS A 114 -10.49 -25.98 -16.42
N TRP A 115 -9.92 -24.90 -15.88
CA TRP A 115 -10.17 -23.52 -16.32
C TRP A 115 -8.97 -22.88 -17.06
N GLN A 116 -7.90 -23.64 -17.27
CA GLN A 116 -6.65 -23.13 -17.84
C GLN A 116 -6.67 -23.05 -19.39
N THR A 117 -7.80 -23.29 -20.03
CA THR A 117 -7.96 -23.08 -21.48
C THR A 117 -8.31 -21.61 -21.75
N PRO A 118 -7.85 -21.03 -22.89
CA PRO A 118 -8.15 -19.64 -23.25
C PRO A 118 -9.65 -19.30 -23.19
N LYS A 119 -10.50 -20.18 -23.69
CA LYS A 119 -11.96 -19.98 -23.71
C LYS A 119 -12.53 -19.85 -22.30
N ILE A 120 -12.29 -20.85 -21.44
CA ILE A 120 -12.88 -20.88 -20.08
C ILE A 120 -12.30 -19.77 -19.21
N ALA A 121 -10.98 -19.51 -19.31
CA ALA A 121 -10.34 -18.43 -18.57
C ALA A 121 -10.92 -17.06 -18.94
N THR A 122 -11.19 -16.82 -20.23
CA THR A 122 -11.85 -15.61 -20.71
C THR A 122 -13.30 -15.52 -20.19
N GLU A 123 -14.08 -16.61 -20.26
CA GLU A 123 -15.44 -16.67 -19.71
C GLU A 123 -15.48 -16.30 -18.22
N LYS A 124 -14.52 -16.77 -17.43
CA LYS A 124 -14.40 -16.41 -15.99
C LYS A 124 -14.10 -14.93 -15.79
N ALA A 125 -13.21 -14.36 -16.58
CA ALA A 125 -12.89 -12.93 -16.53
C ALA A 125 -14.09 -12.05 -16.88
N GLU A 126 -14.83 -12.38 -17.94
CA GLU A 126 -16.04 -11.65 -18.33
C GLU A 126 -17.17 -11.83 -17.31
N ALA A 127 -17.30 -13.00 -16.69
CA ALA A 127 -18.25 -13.21 -15.61
C ALA A 127 -17.96 -12.29 -14.40
N ILE A 128 -16.68 -12.10 -14.03
CA ILE A 128 -16.27 -11.16 -12.98
C ILE A 128 -16.69 -9.73 -13.36
N LYS A 129 -16.35 -9.27 -14.55
CA LYS A 129 -16.72 -7.91 -15.04
C LYS A 129 -18.23 -7.69 -15.01
N THR A 130 -18.98 -8.66 -15.46
CA THR A 130 -20.45 -8.61 -15.50
C THR A 130 -21.03 -8.56 -14.08
N ALA A 131 -20.54 -9.40 -13.18
CA ALA A 131 -20.99 -9.42 -11.79
C ALA A 131 -20.69 -8.10 -11.05
N LEU A 132 -19.49 -7.54 -11.25
CA LEU A 132 -19.11 -6.24 -10.69
C LEU A 132 -20.03 -5.12 -11.18
N LYS A 133 -20.26 -5.04 -12.49
CA LYS A 133 -21.17 -4.05 -13.10
C LYS A 133 -22.59 -4.16 -12.56
N LYS A 134 -23.09 -5.38 -12.37
CA LYS A 134 -24.45 -5.64 -11.87
C LYS A 134 -24.60 -5.32 -10.39
N ALA A 135 -23.63 -5.71 -9.56
CA ALA A 135 -23.76 -5.67 -8.11
C ALA A 135 -23.25 -4.35 -7.49
N ILE A 136 -22.24 -3.70 -8.10
CA ILE A 136 -21.64 -2.46 -7.58
C ILE A 136 -22.05 -1.26 -8.44
N GLY A 137 -21.90 -1.37 -9.77
CA GLY A 137 -22.26 -0.33 -10.70
C GLY A 137 -21.30 -0.15 -11.88
N PRO A 138 -21.67 0.66 -12.88
CA PRO A 138 -20.94 0.77 -14.14
C PRO A 138 -19.61 1.50 -14.06
N CYS A 139 -19.38 2.36 -13.04
CA CYS A 139 -18.12 3.09 -12.91
C CYS A 139 -16.98 2.21 -12.36
N ILE A 140 -17.31 1.11 -11.67
CA ILE A 140 -16.29 0.18 -11.14
C ILE A 140 -15.93 -0.82 -12.22
N THR A 141 -14.84 -0.53 -12.93
CA THR A 141 -14.30 -1.41 -13.95
C THR A 141 -12.99 -2.07 -13.49
N ALA A 142 -12.71 -3.23 -14.06
CA ALA A 142 -11.48 -3.96 -13.80
C ALA A 142 -10.78 -4.35 -15.10
N SER A 143 -9.48 -4.15 -15.17
CA SER A 143 -8.64 -4.67 -16.21
C SER A 143 -8.04 -6.00 -15.76
N ILE A 144 -8.25 -7.06 -16.54
CA ILE A 144 -7.91 -8.43 -16.18
C ILE A 144 -6.83 -8.95 -17.10
N GLY A 145 -5.77 -9.51 -16.51
CA GLY A 145 -4.69 -10.20 -17.22
C GLY A 145 -4.68 -11.68 -16.87
N ILE A 146 -4.54 -12.54 -17.90
CA ILE A 146 -4.49 -14.00 -17.75
C ILE A 146 -3.19 -14.50 -18.35
N ALA A 147 -2.39 -15.27 -17.59
CA ALA A 147 -1.07 -15.69 -18.04
C ALA A 147 -0.56 -16.96 -17.30
N PRO A 148 0.58 -17.56 -17.78
CA PRO A 148 1.18 -18.72 -17.14
C PRO A 148 1.71 -18.46 -15.72
N ASN A 149 2.13 -17.23 -15.40
CA ASN A 149 2.55 -16.84 -14.05
C ASN A 149 1.93 -15.50 -13.62
N ARG A 150 1.98 -15.23 -12.32
CA ARG A 150 1.43 -14.00 -11.70
C ARG A 150 2.05 -12.72 -12.27
N PHE A 151 3.36 -12.75 -12.54
CA PHE A 151 4.08 -11.57 -13.02
C PHE A 151 3.58 -11.14 -14.40
N ILE A 152 3.48 -12.07 -15.36
CA ILE A 152 2.96 -11.78 -16.70
C ILE A 152 1.47 -11.43 -16.65
N ALA A 153 0.67 -12.10 -15.79
CA ALA A 153 -0.75 -11.77 -15.62
C ALA A 153 -0.94 -10.32 -15.14
N LYS A 154 -0.08 -9.84 -14.21
CA LYS A 154 -0.07 -8.44 -13.78
C LYS A 154 0.32 -7.49 -14.92
N LEU A 155 1.30 -7.82 -15.74
CA LEU A 155 1.66 -6.99 -16.92
C LEU A 155 0.50 -6.95 -17.93
N ALA A 156 -0.09 -8.10 -18.22
CA ALA A 156 -1.22 -8.22 -19.13
C ALA A 156 -2.41 -7.35 -18.68
N SER A 157 -2.70 -7.28 -17.37
CA SER A 157 -3.80 -6.43 -16.86
C SER A 157 -3.60 -4.94 -17.13
N LYS A 158 -2.34 -4.49 -17.34
CA LYS A 158 -2.03 -3.09 -17.64
C LYS A 158 -2.10 -2.73 -19.12
N MET A 159 -1.93 -3.71 -20.03
CA MET A 159 -1.73 -3.46 -21.47
C MET A 159 -2.97 -2.90 -22.18
N LYS A 160 -4.17 -3.19 -21.65
CA LYS A 160 -5.44 -2.74 -22.27
C LYS A 160 -6.35 -2.01 -21.28
N LYS A 161 -5.80 -1.12 -20.46
CA LYS A 161 -6.59 -0.27 -19.57
C LYS A 161 -7.30 0.85 -20.33
N PRO A 162 -8.51 1.27 -19.93
CA PRO A 162 -9.38 0.73 -18.86
C PRO A 162 -10.28 -0.41 -19.36
N ASN A 163 -10.87 -1.15 -18.40
CA ASN A 163 -11.84 -2.23 -18.63
C ASN A 163 -11.35 -3.30 -19.62
N GLY A 164 -10.02 -3.50 -19.66
CA GLY A 164 -9.38 -4.41 -20.58
C GLY A 164 -9.47 -5.87 -20.16
N LEU A 165 -9.24 -6.75 -21.13
CA LEU A 165 -8.97 -8.17 -20.92
C LEU A 165 -7.85 -8.54 -21.85
N MET A 166 -6.74 -9.03 -21.29
CA MET A 166 -5.57 -9.46 -22.03
C MET A 166 -5.12 -10.83 -21.57
N LEU A 167 -4.97 -11.71 -22.55
CA LEU A 167 -4.46 -13.05 -22.35
C LEU A 167 -3.11 -13.17 -23.03
N ILE A 168 -2.10 -13.64 -22.30
CA ILE A 168 -0.77 -13.92 -22.82
C ILE A 168 -0.45 -15.38 -22.53
N ASP A 169 -0.35 -16.19 -23.59
CA ASP A 169 0.05 -17.58 -23.48
C ASP A 169 1.56 -17.75 -23.66
N HIS A 170 2.10 -18.88 -23.22
CA HIS A 170 3.53 -19.16 -23.21
C HIS A 170 4.22 -19.04 -24.59
N PRO A 171 3.62 -19.48 -25.71
CA PRO A 171 4.24 -19.31 -27.02
C PRO A 171 4.43 -17.86 -27.46
N GLN A 172 3.69 -16.93 -26.86
CA GLN A 172 3.77 -15.49 -27.16
C GLN A 172 4.89 -14.80 -26.37
N LEU A 173 5.47 -15.47 -25.38
CA LEU A 173 6.53 -14.92 -24.54
C LEU A 173 7.93 -15.19 -25.11
N PRO A 174 8.86 -14.23 -24.95
CA PRO A 174 8.67 -12.94 -24.29
C PRO A 174 8.17 -11.82 -25.23
N GLN A 175 7.97 -12.08 -26.53
CA GLN A 175 7.70 -11.08 -27.58
C GLN A 175 6.44 -10.25 -27.31
N ALA A 176 5.43 -10.84 -26.66
CA ALA A 176 4.20 -10.11 -26.27
C ALA A 176 4.48 -8.89 -25.36
N LEU A 177 5.66 -8.82 -24.74
CA LEU A 177 6.03 -7.73 -23.83
C LEU A 177 6.73 -6.57 -24.58
N ASP A 178 7.13 -6.72 -25.84
CA ASP A 178 7.92 -5.74 -26.60
C ASP A 178 7.20 -4.40 -26.82
N THR A 179 5.87 -4.37 -26.64
CA THR A 179 5.06 -3.15 -26.71
C THR A 179 5.09 -2.30 -25.44
N LEU A 180 5.71 -2.80 -24.37
CA LEU A 180 5.79 -2.10 -23.08
C LEU A 180 7.08 -1.30 -22.98
N ASP A 181 7.03 -0.19 -22.23
CA ASP A 181 8.24 0.50 -21.79
C ASP A 181 8.87 -0.21 -20.58
N LEU A 182 10.20 -0.11 -20.42
CA LEU A 182 10.89 -0.68 -19.25
C LEU A 182 10.29 -0.20 -17.92
N SER A 183 9.78 1.03 -17.87
CA SER A 183 9.13 1.60 -16.68
C SER A 183 7.77 0.97 -16.34
N ASP A 184 7.12 0.31 -17.31
CA ASP A 184 5.83 -0.37 -17.10
C ASP A 184 6.01 -1.75 -16.50
N ILE A 185 7.21 -2.31 -16.62
CA ILE A 185 7.53 -3.63 -16.09
C ILE A 185 7.54 -3.58 -14.55
N THR A 186 6.69 -4.38 -13.95
CA THR A 186 6.62 -4.49 -12.48
C THR A 186 7.99 -4.85 -11.90
N GLY A 187 8.45 -4.08 -10.90
CA GLY A 187 9.78 -4.26 -10.28
C GLY A 187 10.88 -3.39 -10.88
N ILE A 188 10.63 -2.71 -11.99
CA ILE A 188 11.56 -1.73 -12.56
C ILE A 188 11.13 -0.32 -12.16
N GLY A 189 11.63 0.15 -11.03
CA GLY A 189 11.51 1.55 -10.60
C GLY A 189 12.62 2.43 -11.18
N ALA A 190 12.56 3.75 -10.94
CA ALA A 190 13.50 4.72 -11.51
C ALA A 190 14.98 4.34 -11.31
N ARG A 191 15.36 3.84 -10.14
CA ARG A 191 16.75 3.43 -9.86
C ARG A 191 17.17 2.19 -10.66
N MET A 192 16.26 1.21 -10.81
CA MET A 192 16.54 0.01 -11.60
C MET A 192 16.59 0.36 -13.09
N LEU A 193 15.75 1.25 -13.57
CA LEU A 193 15.78 1.75 -14.95
C LEU A 193 17.14 2.37 -15.30
N ILE A 194 17.70 3.21 -14.41
CA ILE A 194 19.05 3.78 -14.60
C ILE A 194 20.10 2.66 -14.63
N ARG A 195 20.01 1.69 -13.72
CA ARG A 195 20.93 0.56 -13.66
C ARG A 195 20.89 -0.29 -14.93
N LEU A 196 19.71 -0.60 -15.44
CA LEU A 196 19.51 -1.32 -16.70
C LEU A 196 20.15 -0.58 -17.88
N LYS A 197 19.87 0.73 -18.02
CA LYS A 197 20.45 1.58 -19.07
C LYS A 197 21.98 1.61 -19.01
N ASN A 198 22.57 1.68 -17.82
CA ASN A 198 24.02 1.62 -17.62
C ASN A 198 24.65 0.28 -18.04
N HIS A 199 23.85 -0.78 -18.17
CA HIS A 199 24.27 -2.10 -18.64
C HIS A 199 23.81 -2.38 -20.08
N GLY A 200 23.42 -1.36 -20.84
CA GLY A 200 23.04 -1.48 -22.25
C GLY A 200 21.64 -2.05 -22.51
N ILE A 201 20.80 -2.17 -21.45
CA ILE A 201 19.41 -2.60 -21.61
C ILE A 201 18.54 -1.34 -21.71
N LEU A 202 18.13 -1.02 -22.93
CA LEU A 202 17.44 0.26 -23.24
C LEU A 202 15.93 0.08 -23.43
N ASP A 203 15.47 -1.12 -23.76
CA ASP A 203 14.08 -1.47 -24.06
C ASP A 203 13.73 -2.87 -23.54
N VAL A 204 12.46 -3.24 -23.62
CA VAL A 204 11.96 -4.54 -23.15
C VAL A 204 12.48 -5.68 -24.01
N ALA A 205 12.68 -5.47 -25.30
CA ALA A 205 13.25 -6.49 -26.19
C ALA A 205 14.69 -6.87 -25.79
N SER A 206 15.54 -5.88 -25.49
CA SER A 206 16.90 -6.11 -24.95
C SER A 206 16.88 -6.75 -23.57
N LEU A 207 15.93 -6.37 -22.69
CA LEU A 207 15.72 -7.01 -21.39
C LEU A 207 15.36 -8.50 -21.54
N CYS A 208 14.47 -8.82 -22.47
CA CYS A 208 14.06 -10.20 -22.74
C CYS A 208 15.17 -11.06 -23.38
N ARG A 209 16.06 -10.45 -24.17
CA ARG A 209 17.25 -11.12 -24.75
C ARG A 209 18.36 -11.34 -23.72
N ALA A 210 18.39 -10.56 -22.63
CA ALA A 210 19.41 -10.70 -21.59
C ALA A 210 19.43 -12.13 -21.02
N ASP A 211 20.63 -12.66 -20.78
CA ASP A 211 20.78 -13.94 -20.11
C ASP A 211 20.58 -13.83 -18.59
N ARG A 212 20.41 -14.99 -17.95
CA ARG A 212 20.16 -15.06 -16.51
C ARG A 212 21.31 -14.48 -15.69
N THR A 213 22.55 -14.75 -16.08
CA THR A 213 23.76 -14.30 -15.39
C THR A 213 23.89 -12.78 -15.47
N GLN A 214 23.56 -12.19 -16.61
CA GLN A 214 23.52 -10.75 -16.81
C GLN A 214 22.49 -10.08 -15.87
N LEU A 215 21.26 -10.61 -15.81
CA LEU A 215 20.23 -10.09 -14.89
C LEU A 215 20.60 -10.29 -13.44
N HIS A 216 21.19 -11.45 -13.05
CA HIS A 216 21.71 -11.66 -11.70
C HIS A 216 22.70 -10.57 -11.31
N ARG A 217 23.65 -10.24 -12.18
CA ARG A 217 24.67 -9.21 -11.96
C ARG A 217 24.05 -7.80 -11.86
N ILE A 218 23.09 -7.48 -12.71
CA ILE A 218 22.39 -6.20 -12.71
C ILE A 218 21.57 -6.01 -11.42
N TRP A 219 20.86 -7.04 -10.95
CA TRP A 219 20.11 -6.97 -9.68
C TRP A 219 21.02 -7.04 -8.45
N GLY A 220 22.18 -7.70 -8.59
CA GLY A 220 23.11 -7.96 -7.51
C GLY A 220 22.58 -9.01 -6.50
N SER A 221 21.65 -9.86 -6.93
CA SER A 221 21.01 -10.87 -6.08
C SER A 221 20.25 -11.91 -6.93
N ILE A 222 19.80 -12.98 -6.26
CA ILE A 222 18.91 -14.03 -6.82
C ILE A 222 17.63 -13.47 -7.45
N GLU A 223 17.24 -12.24 -7.11
CA GLU A 223 16.04 -11.61 -7.68
C GLU A 223 16.21 -11.34 -9.20
N GLY A 224 17.44 -11.18 -9.68
CA GLY A 224 17.72 -11.11 -11.12
C GLY A 224 17.41 -12.41 -11.83
N ASP A 225 17.77 -13.56 -11.24
CA ASP A 225 17.44 -14.89 -11.78
C ASP A 225 15.92 -15.09 -11.78
N ARG A 226 15.27 -14.75 -10.67
CA ARG A 226 13.80 -14.85 -10.55
C ARG A 226 13.09 -14.00 -11.60
N PHE A 227 13.62 -12.80 -11.85
CA PHE A 227 13.08 -11.90 -12.85
C PHE A 227 13.22 -12.49 -14.26
N TRP A 228 14.35 -13.12 -14.56
CA TRP A 228 14.59 -13.83 -15.82
C TRP A 228 13.57 -14.94 -16.06
N TYR A 229 13.29 -15.77 -15.03
CA TYR A 229 12.27 -16.81 -15.12
C TYR A 229 10.86 -16.22 -15.26
N ALA A 230 10.58 -15.14 -14.52
CA ALA A 230 9.27 -14.48 -14.54
C ALA A 230 8.92 -13.93 -15.93
N LEU A 231 9.87 -13.29 -16.62
CA LEU A 231 9.70 -12.80 -18.00
C LEU A 231 9.37 -13.92 -19.01
N ARG A 232 9.76 -15.14 -18.73
CA ARG A 232 9.53 -16.33 -19.58
C ARG A 232 8.28 -17.13 -19.19
N GLY A 233 7.43 -16.56 -18.34
CA GLY A 233 6.20 -17.23 -17.93
C GLY A 233 6.40 -18.38 -16.92
N ILE A 234 7.63 -18.60 -16.44
CA ILE A 234 7.92 -19.68 -15.47
C ILE A 234 7.45 -19.21 -14.09
N ALA A 235 6.56 -20.01 -13.48
CA ALA A 235 6.11 -19.77 -12.11
C ALA A 235 7.15 -20.35 -11.14
N LEU A 236 7.74 -19.48 -10.33
CA LEU A 236 8.61 -19.89 -9.23
C LEU A 236 7.81 -20.02 -7.93
N PRO A 237 8.26 -20.87 -7.00
CA PRO A 237 7.67 -20.95 -5.67
C PRO A 237 7.64 -19.57 -5.00
N GLU A 238 6.52 -19.24 -4.41
CA GLU A 238 6.39 -18.01 -3.62
C GLU A 238 7.25 -18.13 -2.36
N GLN A 239 8.00 -17.07 -2.07
CA GLN A 239 8.72 -17.02 -0.80
C GLN A 239 7.77 -16.52 0.27
N SER A 240 7.62 -17.30 1.34
CA SER A 240 6.95 -16.83 2.54
C SER A 240 7.77 -15.67 3.13
N THR A 241 7.19 -14.49 3.15
CA THR A 241 7.82 -13.34 3.82
C THR A 241 7.29 -13.26 5.23
N SER A 242 8.17 -13.43 6.22
CA SER A 242 7.83 -13.12 7.61
C SER A 242 7.66 -11.62 7.79
N LYS A 243 6.69 -11.21 8.59
CA LYS A 243 6.49 -9.81 8.94
C LYS A 243 7.72 -9.28 9.69
N ARG A 244 8.33 -8.21 9.21
CA ARG A 244 9.60 -7.68 9.74
C ARG A 244 9.44 -6.40 10.55
N SER A 245 8.32 -5.70 10.39
CA SER A 245 8.08 -4.44 11.08
C SER A 245 6.60 -4.07 11.16
N PHE A 246 6.27 -3.25 12.17
CA PHE A 246 5.03 -2.49 12.24
C PHE A 246 5.38 -1.01 12.21
N GLY A 247 4.95 -0.28 11.20
CA GLY A 247 5.29 1.13 11.05
C GLY A 247 4.14 1.98 10.58
N HIS A 248 4.22 3.26 10.91
CA HIS A 248 3.37 4.31 10.37
C HIS A 248 4.22 5.47 9.89
N SER A 249 3.85 6.07 8.76
CA SER A 249 4.41 7.34 8.32
C SER A 249 3.29 8.29 7.92
N HIS A 250 3.44 9.58 8.24
CA HIS A 250 2.43 10.58 7.96
C HIS A 250 3.05 11.88 7.45
N VAL A 251 2.54 12.37 6.32
CA VAL A 251 2.83 13.73 5.85
C VAL A 251 1.95 14.68 6.65
N LEU A 252 2.58 15.59 7.38
CA LEU A 252 1.87 16.49 8.28
C LEU A 252 1.04 17.52 7.51
N PRO A 253 -0.23 17.72 7.86
CA PRO A 253 -1.01 18.83 7.34
C PRO A 253 -0.39 20.15 7.83
N PRO A 254 -0.60 21.28 7.14
CA PRO A 254 0.04 22.55 7.48
C PRO A 254 -0.06 22.95 8.94
N LYS A 255 -1.21 22.74 9.59
CA LYS A 255 -1.47 23.06 11.00
C LYS A 255 -0.60 22.26 11.98
N LEU A 256 -0.10 21.09 11.59
CA LEU A 256 0.74 20.21 12.41
C LEU A 256 2.22 20.26 12.05
N ARG A 257 2.62 21.10 11.09
CA ARG A 257 4.03 21.32 10.73
C ARG A 257 4.76 22.18 11.74
N THR A 258 4.60 21.86 13.01
CA THR A 258 5.29 22.44 14.16
C THR A 258 5.91 21.33 14.97
N PHE A 259 6.92 21.60 15.80
CA PHE A 259 7.53 20.56 16.64
C PHE A 259 6.51 19.91 17.60
N PRO A 260 5.66 20.68 18.33
CA PRO A 260 4.60 20.08 19.16
C PRO A 260 3.60 19.25 18.34
N GLY A 261 3.19 19.72 17.17
CA GLY A 261 2.26 19.01 16.29
C GLY A 261 2.85 17.69 15.76
N ALA A 262 4.12 17.72 15.35
CA ALA A 262 4.86 16.54 14.89
C ALA A 262 5.02 15.52 16.03
N PHE A 263 5.41 15.96 17.22
CA PHE A 263 5.57 15.13 18.40
C PHE A 263 4.26 14.46 18.81
N SER A 264 3.18 15.21 18.87
CA SER A 264 1.86 14.68 19.18
C SER A 264 1.40 13.66 18.13
N THR A 265 1.70 13.91 16.85
CA THR A 265 1.40 12.96 15.77
C THR A 265 2.21 11.67 15.91
N LEU A 266 3.46 11.76 16.28
CA LEU A 266 4.32 10.59 16.55
C LEU A 266 3.76 9.74 17.68
N HIS A 267 3.32 10.33 18.79
CA HIS A 267 2.68 9.62 19.88
C HIS A 267 1.43 8.87 19.44
N ARG A 268 0.55 9.54 18.69
CA ARG A 268 -0.64 8.89 18.15
C ARG A 268 -0.30 7.73 17.22
N MET A 269 0.73 7.89 16.38
CA MET A 269 1.19 6.83 15.48
C MET A 269 1.80 5.67 16.24
N LEU A 270 2.56 5.94 17.32
CA LEU A 270 3.11 4.90 18.18
C LEU A 270 2.00 4.10 18.86
N GLU A 271 0.96 4.75 19.40
CA GLU A 271 -0.20 4.07 19.96
C GLU A 271 -0.84 3.10 18.94
N LYS A 272 -1.08 3.57 17.70
CA LYS A 272 -1.63 2.72 16.62
C LYS A 272 -0.69 1.56 16.29
N ALA A 273 0.62 1.80 16.24
CA ALA A 273 1.61 0.75 15.95
C ALA A 273 1.65 -0.31 17.06
N CYS A 274 1.64 0.11 18.34
CA CYS A 274 1.63 -0.78 19.49
C CYS A 274 0.33 -1.60 19.58
N HIS A 275 -0.81 -0.98 19.32
CA HIS A 275 -2.10 -1.70 19.25
C HIS A 275 -2.05 -2.82 18.18
N ARG A 276 -1.61 -2.49 16.96
CA ARG A 276 -1.45 -3.48 15.88
C ARG A 276 -0.42 -4.56 16.22
N LEU A 277 0.65 -4.20 16.91
CA LEU A 277 1.67 -5.15 17.39
C LEU A 277 1.02 -6.20 18.32
N ARG A 278 0.23 -5.77 19.33
CA ARG A 278 -0.47 -6.64 20.27
C ARG A 278 -1.53 -7.50 19.61
N MET A 279 -2.36 -6.91 18.72
CA MET A 279 -3.40 -7.63 17.99
C MET A 279 -2.84 -8.73 17.10
N ASN A 280 -1.59 -8.60 16.64
CA ASN A 280 -0.91 -9.63 15.85
C ASN A 280 0.02 -10.52 16.71
N HIS A 281 -0.04 -10.43 18.02
CA HIS A 281 0.75 -11.24 18.97
C HIS A 281 2.27 -11.13 18.79
N TYR A 282 2.80 -9.92 18.49
CA TYR A 282 4.23 -9.66 18.39
C TYR A 282 4.73 -8.77 19.52
N PHE A 283 5.98 -8.97 19.88
CA PHE A 283 6.81 -8.07 20.69
C PHE A 283 7.80 -7.35 19.76
N THR A 284 8.25 -6.16 20.13
CA THR A 284 9.28 -5.40 19.40
C THR A 284 10.50 -5.18 20.26
N GLY A 285 11.68 -5.39 19.70
CA GLY A 285 12.97 -5.11 20.34
C GLY A 285 13.69 -3.89 19.74
N HIS A 286 13.05 -3.13 18.83
CA HIS A 286 13.73 -2.05 18.13
C HIS A 286 12.74 -0.97 17.68
N LEU A 287 12.95 0.26 18.11
CA LEU A 287 12.17 1.43 17.73
C LEU A 287 13.01 2.34 16.83
N VAL A 288 12.44 2.69 15.67
CA VAL A 288 13.03 3.63 14.70
C VAL A 288 12.14 4.84 14.55
N LEU A 289 12.71 6.02 14.69
CA LEU A 289 12.08 7.32 14.53
C LEU A 289 12.68 8.04 13.32
N GLN A 290 11.86 8.57 12.43
CA GLN A 290 12.32 9.36 11.29
C GLN A 290 11.45 10.59 11.10
N VAL A 291 12.11 11.73 10.80
CA VAL A 291 11.44 13.00 10.52
C VAL A 291 12.04 13.62 9.25
N LYS A 292 11.16 14.12 8.38
CA LYS A 292 11.56 14.94 7.25
C LYS A 292 11.22 16.39 7.60
N PHE A 293 12.21 17.26 7.44
CA PHE A 293 12.09 18.69 7.62
C PHE A 293 12.15 19.39 6.26
N GLY A 294 11.28 20.36 6.02
CA GLY A 294 11.25 21.05 4.73
C GLY A 294 11.16 20.08 3.54
N PHE A 295 11.94 20.36 2.48
CA PHE A 295 11.91 19.57 1.25
C PHE A 295 12.92 18.41 1.22
N GLU A 296 14.12 18.57 1.80
CA GLU A 296 15.21 17.61 1.60
C GLU A 296 15.82 17.07 2.88
N TRP A 297 15.78 17.81 3.98
CA TRP A 297 16.45 17.41 5.21
C TRP A 297 15.71 16.26 5.90
N ARG A 298 16.47 15.21 6.21
CA ARG A 298 15.96 14.03 6.92
C ARG A 298 16.81 13.78 8.15
N TRP A 299 16.15 13.49 9.23
CA TRP A 299 16.76 13.03 10.48
C TRP A 299 16.09 11.74 10.89
N GLY A 300 16.88 10.84 11.48
CA GLY A 300 16.37 9.59 12.02
C GLY A 300 17.28 9.07 13.10
N GLN A 301 16.69 8.44 14.09
CA GLN A 301 17.34 7.78 15.20
C GLN A 301 16.65 6.46 15.50
N GLU A 302 17.38 5.56 16.12
CA GLU A 302 16.89 4.25 16.51
C GLU A 302 17.40 3.86 17.89
N VAL A 303 16.65 3.00 18.57
CA VAL A 303 17.03 2.43 19.85
C VAL A 303 16.59 0.98 19.93
N ARG A 304 17.48 0.13 20.43
CA ARG A 304 17.19 -1.26 20.77
C ARG A 304 16.76 -1.36 22.23
N CYS A 305 15.85 -2.28 22.51
CA CYS A 305 15.36 -2.56 23.87
C CYS A 305 15.08 -4.06 24.02
N SER A 306 14.82 -4.49 25.24
CA SER A 306 14.26 -5.81 25.47
C SER A 306 12.90 -5.93 24.76
N PRO A 307 12.57 -7.10 24.18
CA PRO A 307 11.29 -7.27 23.48
C PRO A 307 10.11 -6.88 24.37
N THR A 308 9.29 -5.93 23.89
CA THR A 308 8.18 -5.37 24.66
C THR A 308 6.94 -5.11 23.78
N GLN A 309 5.77 -5.09 24.42
CA GLN A 309 4.49 -4.61 23.86
C GLN A 309 4.01 -3.34 24.57
N ASP A 310 4.73 -2.90 25.61
CA ASP A 310 4.32 -1.79 26.47
C ASP A 310 4.46 -0.44 25.76
N THR A 311 3.31 0.18 25.48
CA THR A 311 3.22 1.47 24.81
C THR A 311 3.93 2.57 25.60
N LEU A 312 3.88 2.55 26.95
CA LEU A 312 4.54 3.57 27.79
C LEU A 312 6.06 3.45 27.74
N THR A 313 6.59 2.24 27.76
CA THR A 313 8.04 1.98 27.60
C THR A 313 8.51 2.50 26.24
N LEU A 314 7.79 2.16 25.16
CA LEU A 314 8.14 2.63 23.82
C LEU A 314 7.97 4.15 23.66
N ALA A 315 7.00 4.76 24.35
CA ALA A 315 6.84 6.22 24.37
C ALA A 315 8.00 6.92 25.08
N LYS A 316 8.48 6.37 26.20
CA LYS A 316 9.69 6.89 26.89
C LYS A 316 10.91 6.85 25.96
N LEU A 317 11.14 5.73 25.30
CA LEU A 317 12.22 5.59 24.32
C LEU A 317 12.08 6.57 23.14
N MET A 318 10.87 6.74 22.62
CA MET A 318 10.60 7.72 21.56
C MET A 318 10.89 9.16 22.02
N ASN A 319 10.54 9.51 23.26
CA ASN A 319 10.83 10.81 23.83
C ASN A 319 12.33 11.07 23.92
N MET A 320 13.11 10.08 24.39
CA MET A 320 14.57 10.16 24.43
C MET A 320 15.14 10.40 23.02
N LEU A 321 14.69 9.65 22.02
CA LEU A 321 15.12 9.88 20.65
C LEU A 321 14.72 11.26 20.14
N TRP A 322 13.51 11.73 20.44
CA TRP A 322 13.03 13.05 20.01
C TRP A 322 13.89 14.19 20.54
N GLU A 323 14.41 14.10 21.74
CA GLU A 323 15.28 15.11 22.35
C GLU A 323 16.63 15.25 21.62
N THR A 324 17.08 14.22 20.90
CA THR A 324 18.31 14.28 20.10
C THR A 324 18.12 14.93 18.72
N ARG A 325 16.93 15.43 18.41
CA ARG A 325 16.65 16.10 17.14
C ARG A 325 17.48 17.38 16.98
N PRO A 326 17.84 17.74 15.72
CA PRO A 326 18.59 18.98 15.48
C PRO A 326 17.78 20.21 15.92
N SER A 327 18.38 21.07 16.76
CA SER A 327 17.73 22.26 17.32
C SER A 327 17.38 23.32 16.28
N MET A 328 18.19 23.41 15.21
CA MET A 328 18.01 24.38 14.11
C MET A 328 17.27 23.81 12.90
N ALA A 329 16.58 22.67 13.05
CA ALA A 329 15.83 22.08 11.96
C ALA A 329 14.63 22.96 11.56
N PRO A 330 14.32 23.08 10.25
CA PRO A 330 13.09 23.73 9.81
C PRO A 330 11.85 22.94 10.24
N ASN A 331 10.68 23.49 9.97
CA ASN A 331 9.43 22.86 10.35
C ASN A 331 9.30 21.42 9.79
N PRO A 332 8.87 20.45 10.61
CA PRO A 332 8.69 19.07 10.19
C PRO A 332 7.56 18.95 9.17
N THR A 333 7.77 18.16 8.14
CA THR A 333 6.80 17.96 7.05
C THR A 333 6.27 16.52 6.97
N LYS A 334 7.07 15.55 7.42
CA LYS A 334 6.68 14.14 7.51
C LYS A 334 7.30 13.51 8.74
N VAL A 335 6.55 12.67 9.41
CA VAL A 335 7.01 11.87 10.56
C VAL A 335 6.78 10.39 10.31
N SER A 336 7.62 9.54 10.91
CA SER A 336 7.51 8.09 10.82
C SER A 336 7.98 7.44 12.10
N VAL A 337 7.24 6.44 12.57
CA VAL A 337 7.63 5.54 13.65
C VAL A 337 7.55 4.10 13.14
N THR A 338 8.57 3.29 13.43
CA THR A 338 8.64 1.90 12.99
C THR A 338 9.14 1.02 14.13
N LEU A 339 8.40 -0.04 14.42
CA LEU A 339 8.73 -1.09 15.37
C LEU A 339 9.33 -2.26 14.59
N MET A 340 10.55 -2.65 14.94
CA MET A 340 11.33 -3.70 14.28
C MET A 340 11.85 -4.73 15.31
N GLY A 341 12.63 -5.70 14.85
CA GLY A 341 13.10 -6.75 15.77
C GLY A 341 11.93 -7.51 16.37
N LEU A 342 11.01 -7.94 15.51
CA LEU A 342 9.75 -8.58 15.94
C LEU A 342 9.99 -9.99 16.42
N VAL A 343 9.41 -10.31 17.59
CA VAL A 343 9.35 -11.65 18.17
C VAL A 343 7.88 -12.03 18.33
N HIS A 344 7.45 -13.13 17.72
CA HIS A 344 6.09 -13.62 17.91
C HIS A 344 5.90 -14.15 19.33
N ALA A 345 4.70 -14.01 19.90
CA ALA A 345 4.42 -14.42 21.28
C ALA A 345 4.76 -15.88 21.57
N ASN A 346 4.61 -16.77 20.61
CA ASN A 346 4.97 -18.19 20.75
C ASN A 346 6.49 -18.40 20.93
N ASN A 347 7.32 -17.45 20.52
CA ASN A 347 8.78 -17.50 20.61
C ASN A 347 9.33 -16.52 21.66
N TYR A 348 8.44 -15.84 22.38
CA TYR A 348 8.83 -14.90 23.42
C TYR A 348 8.96 -15.62 24.77
N THR A 349 10.12 -15.45 25.38
CA THR A 349 10.35 -15.92 26.76
C THR A 349 10.32 -14.71 27.69
N PRO A 350 9.36 -14.63 28.63
CA PRO A 350 9.32 -13.56 29.61
C PRO A 350 10.60 -13.52 30.45
N SER A 351 11.00 -12.33 30.86
CA SER A 351 12.12 -12.18 31.81
C SER A 351 11.73 -12.80 33.15
N LEU A 352 12.67 -13.53 33.77
CA LEU A 352 12.50 -14.03 35.14
C LEU A 352 12.36 -12.89 36.17
N PHE A 353 12.81 -11.67 35.79
CA PHE A 353 12.79 -10.46 36.63
C PHE A 353 11.63 -9.53 36.25
N GLU A 354 10.57 -10.05 35.60
CA GLU A 354 9.39 -9.24 35.28
C GLU A 354 8.76 -8.70 36.56
N THR A 355 8.67 -7.39 36.65
CA THR A 355 8.12 -6.71 37.84
C THR A 355 6.59 -6.79 37.90
N SER A 356 6.04 -6.62 39.14
CA SER A 356 4.60 -6.54 39.33
C SER A 356 3.97 -5.37 38.55
N GLU A 357 4.71 -4.27 38.41
CA GLU A 357 4.27 -3.11 37.59
C GLU A 357 4.17 -3.43 36.11
N GLU A 358 5.08 -4.21 35.55
CA GLU A 358 5.01 -4.61 34.14
C GLU A 358 3.79 -5.48 33.87
N ARG A 359 3.47 -6.40 34.76
CA ARG A 359 2.25 -7.22 34.67
C ARG A 359 0.96 -6.39 34.80
N GLN A 360 0.93 -5.40 35.70
CA GLN A 360 -0.19 -4.49 35.82
C GLN A 360 -0.37 -3.64 34.57
N ARG A 361 0.71 -3.12 33.99
CA ARG A 361 0.70 -2.37 32.73
C ARG A 361 0.20 -3.22 31.56
N ALA A 362 0.61 -4.48 31.48
CA ALA A 362 0.11 -5.39 30.45
C ALA A 362 -1.41 -5.58 30.54
N LYS A 363 -1.98 -5.77 31.75
CA LYS A 363 -3.43 -5.83 31.97
C LYS A 363 -4.13 -4.52 31.60
N LEU A 364 -3.56 -3.37 31.97
CA LEU A 364 -4.10 -2.06 31.62
C LEU A 364 -4.15 -1.88 30.10
N LEU A 365 -3.11 -2.24 29.38
CA LEU A 365 -3.06 -2.14 27.92
C LEU A 365 -4.11 -3.02 27.24
N GLN A 366 -4.34 -4.25 27.75
CA GLN A 366 -5.42 -5.11 27.25
C GLN A 366 -6.80 -4.45 27.46
N THR A 367 -7.02 -3.85 28.63
CA THR A 367 -8.27 -3.11 28.90
C THR A 367 -8.44 -1.93 27.98
N ILE A 368 -7.38 -1.14 27.74
CA ILE A 368 -7.38 -0.03 26.78
C ILE A 368 -7.71 -0.53 25.36
N ASP A 369 -7.12 -1.62 24.95
CA ASP A 369 -7.40 -2.21 23.64
C ASP A 369 -8.86 -2.67 23.51
N GLN A 370 -9.44 -3.28 24.55
CA GLN A 370 -10.86 -3.65 24.60
C GLN A 370 -11.79 -2.42 24.52
N ILE A 371 -11.45 -1.35 25.23
CA ILE A 371 -12.22 -0.08 25.17
C ILE A 371 -12.16 0.49 23.75
N LYS A 372 -10.97 0.54 23.12
CA LYS A 372 -10.82 1.02 21.74
C LYS A 372 -11.59 0.17 20.75
N GLN A 373 -11.61 -1.13 20.93
CA GLN A 373 -12.36 -2.07 20.07
C GLN A 373 -13.88 -1.85 20.21
N ARG A 374 -14.37 -1.61 21.43
CA ARG A 374 -15.81 -1.44 21.70
C ARG A 374 -16.34 -0.05 21.35
N TYR A 375 -15.57 1.00 21.59
CA TYR A 375 -16.00 2.40 21.50
C TYR A 375 -15.27 3.21 20.42
N GLY A 376 -14.42 2.57 19.62
CA GLY A 376 -13.63 3.20 18.56
C GLY A 376 -12.25 3.66 19.02
N SER A 377 -11.35 3.84 18.06
CA SER A 377 -9.93 4.13 18.29
C SER A 377 -9.66 5.48 18.96
N ARG A 378 -10.66 6.39 18.96
CA ARG A 378 -10.58 7.73 19.56
C ARG A 378 -11.09 7.82 20.99
N SER A 379 -11.70 6.76 21.52
CA SER A 379 -12.34 6.76 22.84
C SER A 379 -11.38 7.01 24.01
N ILE A 380 -10.15 6.53 23.88
CA ILE A 380 -9.09 6.72 24.87
C ILE A 380 -7.74 6.92 24.19
N TYR A 381 -6.94 7.87 24.66
CA TYR A 381 -5.61 8.15 24.13
C TYR A 381 -4.71 8.81 25.20
N TYR A 382 -3.41 8.77 25.00
CA TYR A 382 -2.45 9.43 25.88
C TYR A 382 -2.46 10.95 25.67
N GLY A 383 -2.35 11.73 26.74
CA GLY A 383 -2.37 13.20 26.68
C GLY A 383 -1.36 13.81 25.71
N THR A 384 -0.22 13.15 25.51
CA THR A 384 0.80 13.55 24.51
C THR A 384 0.29 13.52 23.07
N ALA A 385 -0.73 12.73 22.76
CA ALA A 385 -1.37 12.67 21.45
C ALA A 385 -2.51 13.68 21.26
N MET A 386 -2.80 14.53 22.26
CA MET A 386 -3.98 15.42 22.29
C MET A 386 -4.05 16.39 21.10
N ILE A 387 -2.95 17.04 20.72
CA ILE A 387 -2.91 18.00 19.61
C ILE A 387 -3.27 17.29 18.31
N ALA A 388 -2.68 16.11 18.06
CA ALA A 388 -2.99 15.29 16.91
C ALA A 388 -4.44 14.77 16.94
N GLN A 389 -4.95 14.41 18.10
CA GLN A 389 -6.31 13.89 18.26
C GLN A 389 -7.39 14.94 17.98
N LYS A 390 -7.16 16.20 18.38
CA LYS A 390 -8.06 17.32 18.09
C LYS A 390 -8.05 17.79 16.64
N THR A 391 -7.05 17.39 15.87
CA THR A 391 -6.93 17.75 14.46
C THR A 391 -7.46 16.59 13.61
N ALA A 392 -8.63 16.77 12.98
CA ALA A 392 -9.30 15.72 12.21
C ALA A 392 -8.41 15.07 11.11
N GLU A 393 -7.44 15.84 10.61
CA GLU A 393 -6.50 15.41 9.56
C GLU A 393 -5.26 14.69 10.10
N ALA A 394 -5.09 14.62 11.43
CA ALA A 394 -3.93 14.01 12.05
C ALA A 394 -4.04 12.48 12.08
N ALA A 395 -3.20 11.81 11.33
CA ALA A 395 -3.13 10.36 11.23
C ALA A 395 -4.51 9.66 11.04
N PRO A 396 -5.35 10.11 10.08
CA PRO A 396 -6.60 9.42 9.77
C PRO A 396 -6.30 7.98 9.34
N MET A 397 -7.33 7.12 9.36
CA MET A 397 -7.24 5.82 8.72
C MET A 397 -6.78 6.01 7.27
N ARG A 398 -5.75 5.33 6.87
CA ARG A 398 -5.23 5.38 5.49
C ARG A 398 -4.93 3.99 4.99
N ILE A 399 -5.33 3.74 3.76
CA ILE A 399 -4.95 2.55 3.04
C ILE A 399 -3.48 2.68 2.67
N ALA A 400 -2.65 1.77 3.16
CA ALA A 400 -1.25 1.66 2.77
C ALA A 400 -1.11 0.67 1.62
N PHE A 401 -0.01 0.77 0.86
CA PHE A 401 0.22 -0.09 -0.32
C PHE A 401 0.11 -1.60 0.00
N ASN A 402 0.59 -2.02 1.17
CA ASN A 402 0.59 -3.43 1.59
C ASN A 402 -0.32 -3.69 2.80
N HIS A 403 -1.27 -2.80 3.08
CA HIS A 403 -2.16 -2.95 4.21
C HIS A 403 -3.50 -2.27 3.95
N ILE A 404 -4.53 -3.09 3.84
CA ILE A 404 -5.91 -2.64 3.82
C ILE A 404 -6.39 -2.63 5.26
N PRO A 405 -6.83 -1.49 5.82
CA PRO A 405 -7.31 -1.43 7.19
C PRO A 405 -8.52 -2.34 7.40
N ASP A 406 -8.54 -3.02 8.53
CA ASP A 406 -9.74 -3.71 8.98
C ASP A 406 -10.69 -2.71 9.65
N LEU A 407 -11.84 -2.47 9.04
CA LEU A 407 -12.84 -1.53 9.54
C LEU A 407 -13.38 -1.88 10.92
N SER A 408 -13.30 -3.15 11.35
CA SER A 408 -13.71 -3.57 12.68
C SER A 408 -12.70 -3.16 13.78
N ILE A 409 -11.43 -2.92 13.41
CA ILE A 409 -10.32 -2.66 14.33
C ILE A 409 -9.74 -1.26 14.17
N GLU A 410 -9.65 -0.77 12.92
CA GLU A 410 -8.91 0.45 12.57
C GLU A 410 -9.80 1.64 12.19
N ARG A 411 -11.11 1.53 12.40
CA ARG A 411 -12.05 2.64 12.16
C ARG A 411 -11.70 3.82 13.06
N ASP A 412 -11.65 5.03 12.47
CA ASP A 412 -11.34 6.28 13.19
C ASP A 412 -12.51 6.79 14.01
#